data_748472b3a706a78eb79031ba70dcebfb
#
_entry.id   748472b3a706a78eb79031ba70dcebfb
#
_cell.length_a   1.000
_cell.length_b   1.000
_cell.length_c   1.000
_cell.angle_alpha   90.00
_cell.angle_beta   90.00
_cell.angle_gamma   90.00
#
_symmetry.space_group_name_H-M   'P 1'
#
loop_
_entity.id
_entity.type
_entity.pdbx_description
1 polymer ?
#
loop_
_entity_poly.entity_id
_entity_poly.type
_entity_poly.pdbx_seq_one_letter_code
_entity_poly.pdbx_strand_id
1 'polypeptide(L)'
;MEDNNKTREVELDEIKEVCDEQTSSMIDETVSDMLKFVQRYDSKENYEFCQKHEATCFGVFTMGGVAYQNDNRFWVNPKEPVDPDYKEYIIDMLSSMISQDIWNTFIGHEELAFRVFLYGTHYIREEELGRS
;
A
#
# COMPACT_ATOMS: atom_id res chain seq x y z
N MET A 1 5.20 -25.96 17.61
CA MET A 1 4.83 -24.71 17.54
C MET A 1 4.10 -24.33 16.36
N GLU A 2 3.05 -23.84 16.62
CA GLU A 2 2.11 -23.44 15.65
C GLU A 2 2.58 -22.32 14.79
N ASP A 3 3.49 -21.53 15.32
CA ASP A 3 3.93 -20.34 14.58
C ASP A 3 4.75 -20.64 13.35
N ASN A 4 5.29 -21.86 13.27
CA ASN A 4 6.12 -22.20 12.12
C ASN A 4 5.35 -22.21 10.81
N ASN A 5 4.04 -22.41 10.87
CA ASN A 5 3.21 -22.52 9.68
C ASN A 5 2.42 -21.27 9.41
N LYS A 6 2.56 -20.25 10.26
CA LYS A 6 1.82 -19.01 10.07
C LYS A 6 2.61 -18.04 9.22
N THR A 7 1.88 -17.27 8.46
CA THR A 7 2.47 -16.14 7.77
C THR A 7 2.96 -15.15 8.82
N ARG A 8 4.22 -14.77 8.70
CA ARG A 8 4.76 -13.76 9.58
C ARG A 8 4.71 -12.42 8.87
N GLU A 9 3.92 -11.54 9.41
CA GLU A 9 3.81 -10.19 8.90
C GLU A 9 4.85 -9.30 9.59
N VAL A 10 5.55 -8.50 8.79
CA VAL A 10 6.51 -7.56 9.35
C VAL A 10 5.75 -6.43 10.04
N GLU A 11 6.14 -6.14 11.27
CA GLU A 11 5.52 -5.06 12.03
C GLU A 11 6.21 -3.74 11.75
N LEU A 12 5.44 -2.66 11.78
CA LEU A 12 5.96 -1.34 11.51
C LEU A 12 7.09 -0.98 12.46
N ASP A 13 6.95 -1.37 13.73
CA ASP A 13 7.99 -1.11 14.72
C ASP A 13 9.30 -1.79 14.38
N GLU A 14 9.23 -2.99 13.80
CA GLU A 14 10.45 -3.70 13.38
C GLU A 14 11.17 -2.94 12.27
N ILE A 15 10.42 -2.35 11.35
CA ILE A 15 11.02 -1.55 10.29
C ILE A 15 11.68 -0.32 10.87
N LYS A 16 11.01 0.35 11.80
CA LYS A 16 11.53 1.58 12.38
C LYS A 16 12.75 1.36 13.24
N GLU A 17 12.90 0.17 13.81
CA GLU A 17 14.08 -0.15 14.63
C GLU A 17 15.39 -0.08 13.86
N VAL A 18 15.36 -0.35 12.57
CA VAL A 18 16.57 -0.33 11.74
C VAL A 18 16.73 0.99 11.01
N CYS A 19 15.88 1.96 11.25
CA CYS A 19 15.92 3.27 10.62
C CYS A 19 16.37 4.32 11.62
N ASP A 20 16.97 5.41 11.11
CA ASP A 20 17.27 6.53 11.99
C ASP A 20 15.98 7.25 12.37
N GLU A 21 16.10 8.20 13.31
CA GLU A 21 14.94 8.89 13.85
C GLU A 21 14.18 9.68 12.77
N GLN A 22 14.90 10.31 11.87
CA GLN A 22 14.29 11.08 10.80
C GLN A 22 13.48 10.19 9.86
N THR A 23 14.04 9.07 9.47
CA THR A 23 13.37 8.12 8.58
C THR A 23 12.15 7.52 9.28
N SER A 24 12.27 7.18 10.56
CA SER A 24 11.12 6.66 11.32
C SER A 24 9.99 7.68 11.37
N SER A 25 10.32 8.95 11.55
CA SER A 25 9.31 10.01 11.56
C SER A 25 8.62 10.14 10.21
N MET A 26 9.39 10.02 9.11
CA MET A 26 8.82 10.06 7.78
C MET A 26 7.88 8.89 7.51
N ILE A 27 8.25 7.71 8.02
CA ILE A 27 7.40 6.54 7.88
C ILE A 27 6.06 6.77 8.61
N ASP A 28 6.12 7.28 9.83
CA ASP A 28 4.90 7.56 10.59
C ASP A 28 3.99 8.54 9.88
N GLU A 29 4.56 9.59 9.30
CA GLU A 29 3.79 10.57 8.55
C GLU A 29 3.14 9.95 7.32
N THR A 30 3.90 9.16 6.59
CA THR A 30 3.39 8.56 5.35
C THR A 30 2.32 7.54 5.65
N VAL A 31 2.48 6.75 6.72
CA VAL A 31 1.45 5.79 7.13
C VAL A 31 0.17 6.53 7.51
N SER A 32 0.30 7.63 8.25
CA SER A 32 -0.85 8.44 8.61
C SER A 32 -1.57 8.97 7.37
N ASP A 33 -0.80 9.45 6.38
CA ASP A 33 -1.38 9.95 5.14
C ASP A 33 -2.06 8.84 4.34
N MET A 34 -1.43 7.65 4.31
CA MET A 34 -2.04 6.49 3.66
C MET A 34 -3.40 6.18 4.27
N LEU A 35 -3.46 6.14 5.60
CA LEU A 35 -4.72 5.83 6.29
C LEU A 35 -5.79 6.88 5.99
N LYS A 36 -5.39 8.15 5.87
CA LYS A 36 -6.33 9.20 5.51
C LYS A 36 -6.88 8.99 4.11
N PHE A 37 -6.04 8.56 3.17
CA PHE A 37 -6.50 8.26 1.81
C PHE A 37 -7.48 7.10 1.81
N VAL A 38 -7.17 6.03 2.54
CA VAL A 38 -8.08 4.89 2.60
C VAL A 38 -9.41 5.30 3.23
N GLN A 39 -9.35 6.10 4.29
CA GLN A 39 -10.56 6.58 4.95
C GLN A 39 -11.41 7.43 4.02
N ARG A 40 -10.77 8.22 3.16
CA ARG A 40 -11.47 9.12 2.26
C ARG A 40 -12.10 8.41 1.06
N TYR A 41 -11.41 7.42 0.51
CA TYR A 41 -11.81 6.82 -0.76
C TYR A 41 -12.34 5.39 -0.64
N ASP A 42 -12.26 4.79 0.52
CA ASP A 42 -12.59 3.38 0.67
C ASP A 42 -13.57 3.15 1.81
N SER A 43 -13.96 1.89 2.01
CA SER A 43 -14.92 1.52 3.03
C SER A 43 -14.27 1.53 4.41
N LYS A 44 -15.12 1.63 5.43
CA LYS A 44 -14.68 1.52 6.81
C LYS A 44 -13.99 0.19 7.07
N GLU A 45 -14.54 -0.87 6.49
CA GLU A 45 -13.97 -2.21 6.64
C GLU A 45 -12.53 -2.27 6.12
N ASN A 46 -12.31 -1.70 4.95
CA ASN A 46 -10.97 -1.68 4.36
C ASN A 46 -10.02 -0.77 5.14
N TYR A 47 -10.54 0.32 5.68
CA TYR A 47 -9.75 1.19 6.53
C TYR A 47 -9.27 0.43 7.77
N GLU A 48 -10.17 -0.32 8.40
CA GLU A 48 -9.81 -1.11 9.58
C GLU A 48 -8.79 -2.19 9.25
N PHE A 49 -8.90 -2.80 8.06
CA PHE A 49 -7.90 -3.76 7.61
C PHE A 49 -6.54 -3.11 7.52
N CYS A 50 -6.47 -1.91 6.94
CA CYS A 50 -5.20 -1.19 6.80
C CYS A 50 -4.63 -0.79 8.15
N GLN A 51 -5.48 -0.43 9.11
CA GLN A 51 -5.02 -0.13 10.46
C GLN A 51 -4.41 -1.37 11.12
N LYS A 52 -4.99 -2.52 10.86
CA LYS A 52 -4.51 -3.76 11.44
C LYS A 52 -3.23 -4.25 10.80
N HIS A 53 -3.01 -3.91 9.54
CA HIS A 53 -1.85 -4.39 8.75
C HIS A 53 -1.06 -3.23 8.17
N GLU A 54 -0.71 -2.28 9.02
CA GLU A 54 -0.09 -1.02 8.57
C GLU A 54 1.18 -1.22 7.75
N ALA A 55 2.08 -2.07 8.23
CA ALA A 55 3.36 -2.24 7.54
C ALA A 55 3.17 -2.85 6.15
N THR A 56 2.31 -3.86 6.05
CA THR A 56 2.06 -4.52 4.78
C THR A 56 1.39 -3.57 3.80
N CYS A 57 0.37 -2.84 4.26
CA CYS A 57 -0.31 -1.87 3.40
C CYS A 57 0.60 -0.71 3.03
N PHE A 58 1.44 -0.26 3.96
CA PHE A 58 2.41 0.78 3.69
C PHE A 58 3.38 0.35 2.57
N GLY A 59 3.80 -0.92 2.59
CA GLY A 59 4.66 -1.44 1.54
C GLY A 59 4.03 -1.34 0.16
N VAL A 60 2.77 -1.76 0.04
CA VAL A 60 2.04 -1.70 -1.23
C VAL A 60 1.81 -0.24 -1.65
N PHE A 61 1.47 0.61 -0.70
CA PHE A 61 1.28 2.04 -0.94
C PHE A 61 2.56 2.66 -1.50
N THR A 62 3.70 2.33 -0.90
CA THR A 62 5.00 2.81 -1.35
C THR A 62 5.33 2.30 -2.75
N MET A 63 5.02 1.03 -3.03
CA MET A 63 5.23 0.48 -4.37
C MET A 63 4.45 1.26 -5.42
N GLY A 64 3.21 1.65 -5.09
CA GLY A 64 2.41 2.47 -5.98
C GLY A 64 3.07 3.80 -6.26
N GLY A 65 3.56 4.47 -5.22
CA GLY A 65 4.23 5.74 -5.38
C GLY A 65 5.48 5.65 -6.25
N VAL A 66 6.30 4.62 -6.02
CA VAL A 66 7.51 4.42 -6.82
C VAL A 66 7.16 4.10 -8.27
N ALA A 67 6.12 3.27 -8.48
CA ALA A 67 5.70 2.94 -9.84
C ALA A 67 5.28 4.20 -10.59
N TYR A 68 4.53 5.07 -9.94
CA TYR A 68 4.11 6.33 -10.55
C TYR A 68 5.31 7.21 -10.90
N GLN A 69 6.29 7.28 -10.02
CA GLN A 69 7.48 8.08 -10.28
C GLN A 69 8.27 7.57 -11.49
N ASN A 70 8.22 6.27 -11.72
CA ASN A 70 8.88 5.68 -12.88
C ASN A 70 8.06 5.81 -14.16
N ASP A 71 6.74 5.77 -14.04
CA ASP A 71 5.85 5.82 -15.19
C ASP A 71 4.49 6.35 -14.73
N ASN A 72 4.19 7.60 -15.07
CA ASN A 72 2.97 8.23 -14.59
C ASN A 72 1.69 7.61 -15.14
N ARG A 73 1.80 6.69 -16.10
CA ARG A 73 0.63 5.97 -16.61
C ARG A 73 0.07 4.97 -15.60
N PHE A 74 0.81 4.69 -14.52
CA PHE A 74 0.28 3.87 -13.44
C PHE A 74 -0.86 4.57 -12.69
N TRP A 75 -0.94 5.88 -12.79
CA TRP A 75 -1.99 6.61 -12.08
C TRP A 75 -3.35 6.45 -12.75
N VAL A 76 -4.36 6.21 -11.95
CA VAL A 76 -5.76 6.18 -12.36
C VAL A 76 -6.53 6.99 -11.33
N ASN A 77 -7.48 7.80 -11.80
CA ASN A 77 -8.28 8.61 -10.90
C ASN A 77 -9.04 7.70 -9.93
N PRO A 78 -8.81 7.85 -8.61
CA PRO A 78 -9.45 6.94 -7.64
C PRO A 78 -10.96 7.06 -7.58
N LYS A 79 -11.53 8.11 -8.18
CA LYS A 79 -12.98 8.31 -8.19
C LYS A 79 -13.64 7.71 -9.42
N GLU A 80 -12.89 7.20 -10.37
CA GLU A 80 -13.43 6.67 -11.61
C GLU A 80 -13.40 5.16 -11.63
N PRO A 81 -14.27 4.53 -12.43
CA PRO A 81 -14.25 3.08 -12.58
C PRO A 81 -12.91 2.63 -13.14
N VAL A 82 -12.44 1.49 -12.66
CA VAL A 82 -11.14 0.95 -13.06
C VAL A 82 -11.34 -0.13 -14.11
N ASP A 83 -10.47 -0.11 -15.13
CA ASP A 83 -10.42 -1.15 -16.13
C ASP A 83 -10.07 -2.48 -15.46
N PRO A 84 -10.90 -3.52 -15.61
CA PRO A 84 -10.60 -4.82 -14.99
C PRO A 84 -9.28 -5.42 -15.42
N ASP A 85 -8.86 -5.19 -16.66
CA ASP A 85 -7.58 -5.71 -17.15
C ASP A 85 -6.41 -5.05 -16.43
N TYR A 86 -6.51 -3.76 -16.18
CA TYR A 86 -5.49 -3.04 -15.45
C TYR A 86 -5.42 -3.55 -14.00
N LYS A 87 -6.57 -3.75 -13.37
CA LYS A 87 -6.61 -4.26 -12.01
C LYS A 87 -5.94 -5.63 -11.93
N GLU A 88 -6.26 -6.52 -12.86
CA GLU A 88 -5.67 -7.84 -12.88
C GLU A 88 -4.15 -7.78 -13.08
N TYR A 89 -3.71 -6.89 -13.98
CA TYR A 89 -2.27 -6.71 -14.21
C TYR A 89 -1.55 -6.29 -12.93
N ILE A 90 -2.12 -5.34 -12.20
CA ILE A 90 -1.49 -4.85 -10.97
C ILE A 90 -1.49 -5.94 -9.88
N ILE A 91 -2.60 -6.66 -9.73
CA ILE A 91 -2.66 -7.74 -8.74
C ILE A 91 -1.62 -8.80 -9.06
N ASP A 92 -1.50 -9.19 -10.32
CA ASP A 92 -0.49 -10.18 -10.73
C ASP A 92 0.91 -9.68 -10.46
N MET A 93 1.16 -8.41 -10.76
CA MET A 93 2.47 -7.80 -10.51
C MET A 93 2.79 -7.82 -9.01
N LEU A 94 1.86 -7.40 -8.18
CA LEU A 94 2.07 -7.37 -6.74
C LEU A 94 2.33 -8.76 -6.19
N SER A 95 1.54 -9.74 -6.62
CA SER A 95 1.68 -11.10 -6.10
C SER A 95 3.02 -11.71 -6.48
N SER A 96 3.62 -11.27 -7.60
CA SER A 96 4.91 -11.81 -8.02
C SER A 96 6.08 -11.05 -7.41
N MET A 97 5.90 -9.78 -7.03
CA MET A 97 6.98 -8.97 -6.47
C MET A 97 7.07 -9.04 -4.94
N ILE A 98 5.96 -9.32 -4.30
CA ILE A 98 5.89 -9.38 -2.83
C ILE A 98 6.10 -10.85 -2.41
N SER A 99 6.81 -11.06 -1.30
CA SER A 99 7.03 -12.43 -0.83
C SER A 99 5.68 -13.10 -0.54
N GLN A 100 5.64 -14.42 -0.69
CA GLN A 100 4.41 -15.17 -0.48
C GLN A 100 3.88 -14.97 0.94
N ASP A 101 4.78 -14.91 1.92
CA ASP A 101 4.37 -14.73 3.31
C ASP A 101 3.61 -13.42 3.51
N ILE A 102 4.08 -12.35 2.88
CA ILE A 102 3.43 -11.04 3.01
C ILE A 102 2.16 -11.02 2.17
N TRP A 103 2.23 -11.58 0.95
CA TRP A 103 1.05 -11.59 0.07
C TRP A 103 -0.11 -12.37 0.68
N ASN A 104 0.19 -13.38 1.52
CA ASN A 104 -0.87 -14.15 2.19
C ASN A 104 -1.79 -13.27 3.02
N THR A 105 -1.31 -12.12 3.49
CA THR A 105 -2.16 -11.16 4.21
C THR A 105 -3.31 -10.68 3.34
N PHE A 106 -3.09 -10.58 2.04
CA PHE A 106 -4.10 -10.07 1.12
C PHE A 106 -4.96 -11.16 0.47
N ILE A 107 -4.74 -12.42 0.82
CA ILE A 107 -5.58 -13.49 0.26
C ILE A 107 -7.04 -13.23 0.69
N GLY A 108 -7.94 -13.17 -0.28
CA GLY A 108 -9.31 -12.77 -0.04
C GLY A 108 -9.53 -11.27 -0.01
N HIS A 109 -8.44 -10.48 -0.10
CA HIS A 109 -8.50 -9.02 -0.09
C HIS A 109 -7.62 -8.45 -1.21
N GLU A 110 -7.53 -9.17 -2.32
CA GLU A 110 -6.64 -8.77 -3.42
C GLU A 110 -7.04 -7.42 -4.01
N GLU A 111 -8.33 -7.16 -4.08
CA GLU A 111 -8.79 -5.88 -4.59
C GLU A 111 -8.32 -4.73 -3.71
N LEU A 112 -8.28 -4.94 -2.40
CA LEU A 112 -7.78 -3.91 -1.50
C LEU A 112 -6.31 -3.63 -1.74
N ALA A 113 -5.50 -4.68 -1.97
CA ALA A 113 -4.10 -4.48 -2.30
C ALA A 113 -3.96 -3.60 -3.53
N PHE A 114 -4.75 -3.86 -4.57
CA PHE A 114 -4.77 -3.04 -5.77
C PHE A 114 -5.13 -1.58 -5.44
N ARG A 115 -6.16 -1.39 -4.62
CA ARG A 115 -6.61 -0.03 -4.30
C ARG A 115 -5.56 0.73 -3.50
N VAL A 116 -4.89 0.06 -2.55
CA VAL A 116 -3.82 0.70 -1.79
C VAL A 116 -2.67 1.11 -2.71
N PHE A 117 -2.34 0.26 -3.69
CA PHE A 117 -1.35 0.61 -4.71
C PHE A 117 -1.77 1.89 -5.44
N LEU A 118 -3.03 1.98 -5.86
CA LEU A 118 -3.52 3.17 -6.54
C LEU A 118 -3.46 4.41 -5.66
N TYR A 119 -3.77 4.25 -4.37
CA TYR A 119 -3.68 5.39 -3.45
C TYR A 119 -2.25 5.89 -3.36
N GLY A 120 -1.28 4.97 -3.44
CA GLY A 120 0.12 5.37 -3.46
C GLY A 120 0.47 6.20 -4.70
N THR A 121 -0.02 5.79 -5.86
CA THR A 121 0.20 6.59 -7.08
C THR A 121 -0.43 7.97 -6.95
N HIS A 122 -1.64 8.02 -6.41
CA HIS A 122 -2.37 9.28 -6.27
C HIS A 122 -1.70 10.20 -5.25
N TYR A 123 -1.19 9.63 -4.17
CA TYR A 123 -0.52 10.40 -3.13
C TYR A 123 0.70 11.13 -3.70
N ILE A 124 1.54 10.42 -4.43
CA ILE A 124 2.74 11.04 -5.01
C ILE A 124 2.35 12.07 -6.07
N ARG A 125 1.33 11.76 -6.87
CA ARG A 125 0.85 12.69 -7.88
C ARG A 125 0.40 14.01 -7.25
N GLU A 126 -0.36 13.92 -6.17
CA GLU A 126 -0.84 15.12 -5.47
C GLU A 126 0.32 15.91 -4.88
N GLU A 127 1.32 15.21 -4.35
CA GLU A 127 2.49 15.89 -3.82
C GLU A 127 3.25 16.64 -4.90
N GLU A 128 3.41 16.02 -6.06
CA GLU A 128 4.11 16.66 -7.17
C GLU A 128 3.35 17.87 -7.68
N LEU A 129 2.04 17.75 -7.81
CA LEU A 129 1.22 18.86 -8.28
C LEU A 129 1.20 20.00 -7.26
N GLY A 130 1.21 19.67 -5.97
CA GLY A 130 1.20 20.68 -4.93
C GLY A 130 2.50 21.47 -4.84
N ARG A 131 3.58 20.91 -5.39
CA ARG A 131 4.87 21.59 -5.38
C ARG A 131 5.11 22.47 -6.62
N SER A 132 4.20 22.38 -7.58
CA SER A 132 4.36 23.09 -8.87
C SER A 132 4.11 24.59 -8.79
#